data_18b964a1f1b97a8e137fbd54c09caba5
#
_entry.id   18b964a1f1b97a8e137fbd54c09caba5
#
_cell.length_a   1.000
_cell.length_b   1.000
_cell.length_c   1.000
_cell.angle_alpha   90.00
_cell.angle_beta   90.00
_cell.angle_gamma   90.00
#
_symmetry.space_group_name_H-M   'P 1'
#
loop_
_entity.id
_entity.type
_entity.pdbx_description
1 polymer ?
#
loop_
_entity_poly.entity_id
_entity_poly.type
_entity_poly.pdbx_seq_one_letter_code
_entity_poly.pdbx_strand_id
1 'polypeptide(L)'
;MWFGDVVTMKWFNDVWTKEVFANYFAAAITEPLFPEANHELNFLRTYKAAAMAQDRTAGRTAIRQSLDNMNNAGLVYNNIIYNKAPVMMRKLAAMMGEDAFKAGIREYLAEFKYGNATWDDLIAILAKHTDEDVAGFSRTWVDQPYWPEYRALNCSDAEDSERYGLIRLNPAQADSIMSVRPMPEDPVRRLALLMNLNENYLIGGIEDAAWLRFLMRSLSGEEDALISAAIAGYMEKPLLSCHFAGQDAGDIEAGIMEMSENHSVKSVRTLLLRLLAKNAFSKDAVCRLYGIWSAGNDGRLSQRDYMTLAYELAVRMPDKAGEIIAVQRSRLENPDLLQEFDFISRAVNPSEAARDTLFAS
;
A
#
# COMPACT_ATOMS: atom_id res chain seq x y z
N MET A 1 1.00 8.61 25.27
CA MET A 1 0.91 9.31 26.55
C MET A 1 -0.54 9.40 27.06
N TRP A 2 -1.48 10.06 26.43
CA TRP A 2 -2.87 10.12 26.93
C TRP A 2 -3.61 8.78 26.83
N PHE A 3 -3.50 8.10 25.68
CA PHE A 3 -4.05 6.78 25.45
C PHE A 3 -2.97 5.72 25.62
N GLY A 4 -3.12 4.90 26.64
CA GLY A 4 -2.14 3.89 27.04
C GLY A 4 -1.45 4.18 28.38
N ASP A 5 -1.35 5.47 28.81
CA ASP A 5 -0.76 5.86 30.09
C ASP A 5 -1.80 6.52 31.02
N VAL A 6 -2.40 7.66 30.58
CA VAL A 6 -3.39 8.38 31.42
C VAL A 6 -4.70 7.63 31.51
N VAL A 7 -5.17 7.08 30.39
CA VAL A 7 -6.28 6.12 30.33
C VAL A 7 -5.78 4.87 29.62
N THR A 8 -5.93 3.70 30.23
CA THR A 8 -5.55 2.41 29.65
C THR A 8 -6.78 1.61 29.23
N MET A 9 -6.60 0.70 28.26
CA MET A 9 -7.67 -0.21 27.89
C MET A 9 -7.92 -1.22 29.04
N LYS A 10 -9.19 -1.60 29.22
CA LYS A 10 -9.59 -2.62 30.21
C LYS A 10 -9.10 -4.01 29.81
N TRP A 11 -9.06 -4.29 28.50
CA TRP A 11 -8.56 -5.53 27.93
C TRP A 11 -7.98 -5.31 26.52
N PHE A 12 -7.21 -6.25 26.03
CA PHE A 12 -6.48 -6.17 24.75
C PHE A 12 -7.35 -6.18 23.49
N ASN A 13 -8.64 -6.52 23.58
CA ASN A 13 -9.57 -6.31 22.47
C ASN A 13 -9.69 -4.84 22.05
N ASP A 14 -9.37 -3.91 22.97
CA ASP A 14 -9.40 -2.48 22.75
C ASP A 14 -7.97 -1.86 22.59
N VAL A 15 -6.91 -2.70 22.47
CA VAL A 15 -5.52 -2.24 22.34
C VAL A 15 -5.29 -1.32 21.13
N TRP A 16 -6.06 -1.52 20.07
CA TRP A 16 -6.02 -0.70 18.87
C TRP A 16 -6.31 0.78 19.12
N THR A 17 -7.05 1.12 20.17
CA THR A 17 -7.41 2.51 20.49
C THR A 17 -6.20 3.37 20.79
N LYS A 18 -5.19 2.85 21.49
CA LYS A 18 -3.95 3.60 21.77
C LYS A 18 -3.16 3.90 20.49
N GLU A 19 -3.14 2.95 19.56
CA GLU A 19 -2.43 3.08 18.28
C GLU A 19 -3.13 4.12 17.38
N VAL A 20 -4.45 4.02 17.26
CA VAL A 20 -5.22 4.92 16.40
C VAL A 20 -5.23 6.35 16.92
N PHE A 21 -5.35 6.55 18.24
CA PHE A 21 -5.31 7.90 18.81
C PHE A 21 -3.92 8.52 18.72
N ALA A 22 -2.84 7.72 18.86
CA ALA A 22 -1.49 8.20 18.63
C ALA A 22 -1.34 8.75 17.19
N ASN A 23 -1.80 8.00 16.19
CA ASN A 23 -1.79 8.42 14.78
C ASN A 23 -2.69 9.64 14.52
N TYR A 24 -3.91 9.65 15.07
CA TYR A 24 -4.87 10.74 14.87
C TYR A 24 -4.33 12.07 15.41
N PHE A 25 -3.83 12.07 16.66
CA PHE A 25 -3.30 13.30 17.25
C PHE A 25 -1.95 13.70 16.68
N ALA A 26 -1.10 12.76 16.26
CA ALA A 26 0.10 13.09 15.52
C ALA A 26 -0.24 13.85 14.23
N ALA A 27 -1.21 13.36 13.45
CA ALA A 27 -1.69 14.05 12.25
C ALA A 27 -2.27 15.43 12.59
N ALA A 28 -3.20 15.52 13.55
CA ALA A 28 -3.82 16.79 13.95
C ALA A 28 -2.83 17.85 14.42
N ILE A 29 -1.66 17.43 14.96
CA ILE A 29 -0.59 18.36 15.38
C ILE A 29 0.34 18.70 14.21
N THR A 30 0.70 17.72 13.36
CA THR A 30 1.71 17.94 12.32
C THR A 30 1.12 18.60 11.06
N GLU A 31 -0.12 18.30 10.69
CA GLU A 31 -0.73 18.87 9.49
C GLU A 31 -0.71 20.41 9.45
N PRO A 32 -1.09 21.12 10.52
CA PRO A 32 -0.99 22.60 10.55
C PRO A 32 0.45 23.15 10.55
N LEU A 33 1.44 22.34 11.00
CA LEU A 33 2.85 22.75 11.06
C LEU A 33 3.58 22.60 9.71
N PHE A 34 3.05 21.77 8.81
CA PHE A 34 3.62 21.48 7.49
C PHE A 34 2.58 21.64 6.39
N PRO A 35 2.00 22.85 6.20
CA PRO A 35 0.91 23.09 5.27
C PRO A 35 1.30 22.91 3.79
N GLU A 36 2.60 22.85 3.48
CA GLU A 36 3.14 22.59 2.14
C GLU A 36 3.03 21.12 1.73
N ALA A 37 2.85 20.20 2.69
CA ALA A 37 2.68 18.80 2.41
C ALA A 37 1.21 18.48 2.09
N ASN A 38 0.97 17.67 1.05
CA ASN A 38 -0.38 17.17 0.78
C ASN A 38 -0.70 16.01 1.73
N HIS A 39 -1.14 16.34 2.93
CA HIS A 39 -1.44 15.37 4.00
C HIS A 39 -2.56 14.42 3.61
N GLU A 40 -3.60 14.91 2.90
CA GLU A 40 -4.72 14.09 2.44
C GLU A 40 -4.28 13.05 1.41
N LEU A 41 -3.47 13.46 0.44
CA LEU A 41 -2.89 12.54 -0.54
C LEU A 41 -2.04 11.46 0.14
N ASN A 42 -1.19 11.87 1.10
CA ASN A 42 -0.35 10.94 1.85
C ASN A 42 -1.19 9.97 2.70
N PHE A 43 -2.24 10.47 3.32
CA PHE A 43 -3.17 9.64 4.11
C PHE A 43 -3.89 8.61 3.23
N LEU A 44 -4.39 9.03 2.09
CA LEU A 44 -5.07 8.18 1.12
C LEU A 44 -4.14 7.05 0.64
N ARG A 45 -2.91 7.40 0.28
CA ARG A 45 -1.89 6.44 -0.18
C ARG A 45 -1.43 5.48 0.91
N THR A 46 -1.16 6.00 2.10
CA THR A 46 -0.51 5.24 3.17
C THR A 46 -1.52 4.37 3.94
N TYR A 47 -2.60 4.97 4.39
CA TYR A 47 -3.56 4.29 5.26
C TYR A 47 -4.70 3.64 4.47
N LYS A 48 -5.39 4.40 3.63
CA LYS A 48 -6.59 3.89 2.94
C LYS A 48 -6.23 2.77 1.95
N ALA A 49 -5.19 2.93 1.15
CA ALA A 49 -4.77 1.90 0.20
C ALA A 49 -4.39 0.58 0.89
N ALA A 50 -3.62 0.64 1.98
CA ALA A 50 -3.22 -0.54 2.75
C ALA A 50 -4.40 -1.20 3.48
N ALA A 51 -5.32 -0.41 4.03
CA ALA A 51 -6.54 -0.90 4.65
C ALA A 51 -7.43 -1.64 3.64
N MET A 52 -7.66 -1.05 2.47
CA MET A 52 -8.45 -1.66 1.38
C MET A 52 -7.78 -2.95 0.88
N ALA A 53 -6.45 -2.98 0.80
CA ALA A 53 -5.71 -4.18 0.40
C ALA A 53 -5.96 -5.36 1.34
N GLN A 54 -6.12 -5.13 2.63
CA GLN A 54 -6.44 -6.17 3.60
C GLN A 54 -7.93 -6.54 3.57
N ASP A 55 -8.83 -5.54 3.56
CA ASP A 55 -10.27 -5.75 3.69
C ASP A 55 -10.92 -6.46 2.50
N ARG A 56 -10.36 -6.34 1.27
CA ARG A 56 -10.89 -7.08 0.11
C ARG A 56 -10.59 -8.57 0.16
N THR A 57 -9.71 -9.04 1.07
CA THR A 57 -9.34 -10.46 1.17
C THR A 57 -10.32 -11.25 2.03
N ALA A 58 -10.33 -12.58 1.87
CA ALA A 58 -11.10 -13.46 2.74
C ALA A 58 -10.62 -13.44 4.21
N GLY A 59 -9.38 -13.00 4.45
CA GLY A 59 -8.78 -12.86 5.78
C GLY A 59 -9.07 -11.52 6.46
N ARG A 60 -10.05 -10.74 5.99
CA ARG A 60 -10.46 -9.51 6.66
C ARG A 60 -10.98 -9.77 8.06
N THR A 61 -10.68 -8.87 8.99
CA THR A 61 -11.11 -8.94 10.38
C THR A 61 -11.77 -7.62 10.80
N ALA A 62 -12.50 -7.65 11.90
CA ALA A 62 -12.95 -6.43 12.57
C ALA A 62 -11.74 -5.62 13.09
N ILE A 63 -11.91 -4.33 13.33
CA ILE A 63 -10.90 -3.52 14.03
C ILE A 63 -10.79 -4.01 15.48
N ARG A 64 -11.92 -4.14 16.14
CA ARG A 64 -12.02 -4.71 17.50
C ARG A 64 -12.10 -6.22 17.39
N GLN A 65 -11.02 -6.90 17.79
CA GLN A 65 -10.91 -8.35 17.73
C GLN A 65 -10.96 -8.93 19.15
N SER A 66 -11.68 -10.05 19.35
CA SER A 66 -11.63 -10.74 20.63
C SER A 66 -10.25 -11.36 20.86
N LEU A 67 -9.75 -11.27 22.06
CA LEU A 67 -8.50 -11.86 22.48
C LEU A 67 -8.71 -12.61 23.81
N ASP A 68 -8.85 -13.91 23.73
CA ASP A 68 -9.09 -14.76 24.90
C ASP A 68 -7.78 -15.13 25.62
N ASN A 69 -6.64 -15.07 24.89
CA ASN A 69 -5.34 -15.46 25.43
C ASN A 69 -4.27 -14.45 25.01
N MET A 70 -3.56 -13.91 25.99
CA MET A 70 -2.45 -12.95 25.80
C MET A 70 -1.29 -13.48 24.95
N ASN A 71 -1.08 -14.79 24.88
CA ASN A 71 -0.08 -15.38 23.99
C ASN A 71 -0.37 -15.08 22.51
N ASN A 72 -1.62 -14.79 22.17
CA ASN A 72 -2.07 -14.44 20.82
C ASN A 72 -2.09 -12.92 20.58
N ALA A 73 -1.63 -12.09 21.51
CA ALA A 73 -1.67 -10.62 21.39
C ALA A 73 -0.97 -10.11 20.14
N GLY A 74 0.11 -10.77 19.70
CA GLY A 74 0.80 -10.43 18.47
C GLY A 74 -0.05 -10.54 17.20
N LEU A 75 -1.09 -11.38 17.19
CA LEU A 75 -1.95 -11.59 16.02
C LEU A 75 -2.93 -10.43 15.77
N VAL A 76 -3.25 -9.63 16.79
CA VAL A 76 -4.14 -8.47 16.63
C VAL A 76 -3.43 -7.25 16.03
N TYR A 77 -2.10 -7.20 16.06
CA TYR A 77 -1.30 -6.12 15.47
C TYR A 77 -1.10 -6.36 13.96
N ASN A 78 -2.00 -5.83 13.14
CA ASN A 78 -2.01 -6.01 11.69
C ASN A 78 -2.44 -4.73 10.95
N ASN A 79 -2.53 -4.79 9.62
CA ASN A 79 -2.93 -3.67 8.78
C ASN A 79 -4.32 -3.10 9.11
N ILE A 80 -5.21 -3.89 9.73
CA ILE A 80 -6.52 -3.39 10.14
C ILE A 80 -6.37 -2.38 11.27
N ILE A 81 -5.58 -2.69 12.30
CA ILE A 81 -5.33 -1.76 13.41
C ILE A 81 -4.55 -0.53 12.96
N TYR A 82 -3.49 -0.72 12.17
CA TYR A 82 -2.60 0.38 11.83
C TYR A 82 -3.07 1.22 10.65
N ASN A 83 -3.93 0.70 9.78
CA ASN A 83 -4.36 1.41 8.57
C ASN A 83 -5.88 1.65 8.52
N LYS A 84 -6.73 0.62 8.72
CA LYS A 84 -8.19 0.81 8.70
C LYS A 84 -8.68 1.63 9.88
N ALA A 85 -8.20 1.36 11.09
CA ALA A 85 -8.65 2.08 12.28
C ALA A 85 -8.38 3.60 12.20
N PRO A 86 -7.22 4.11 11.73
CA PRO A 86 -7.03 5.55 11.45
C PRO A 86 -8.03 6.12 10.43
N VAL A 87 -8.35 5.38 9.36
CA VAL A 87 -9.36 5.82 8.38
C VAL A 87 -10.72 5.95 9.05
N MET A 88 -11.13 4.97 9.84
CA MET A 88 -12.42 5.00 10.52
C MET A 88 -12.47 6.06 11.62
N MET A 89 -11.37 6.32 12.32
CA MET A 89 -11.29 7.39 13.32
C MET A 89 -11.45 8.77 12.68
N ARG A 90 -10.82 9.03 11.53
CA ARG A 90 -11.04 10.29 10.79
C ARG A 90 -12.50 10.42 10.34
N LYS A 91 -13.12 9.33 9.86
CA LYS A 91 -14.54 9.33 9.48
C LYS A 91 -15.46 9.60 10.66
N LEU A 92 -15.19 9.00 11.82
CA LEU A 92 -15.94 9.26 13.05
C LEU A 92 -15.83 10.73 13.48
N ALA A 93 -14.61 11.25 13.53
CA ALA A 93 -14.37 12.65 13.88
C ALA A 93 -15.04 13.63 12.90
N ALA A 94 -14.97 13.34 11.59
CA ALA A 94 -15.65 14.14 10.56
C ALA A 94 -17.18 14.08 10.66
N MET A 95 -17.75 12.92 10.95
CA MET A 95 -19.19 12.72 11.16
C MET A 95 -19.71 13.55 12.34
N MET A 96 -18.97 13.57 13.44
CA MET A 96 -19.34 14.32 14.65
C MET A 96 -19.08 15.83 14.55
N GLY A 97 -18.14 16.23 13.70
CA GLY A 97 -17.53 17.55 13.69
C GLY A 97 -16.43 17.70 14.76
N GLU A 98 -15.46 18.54 14.45
CA GLU A 98 -14.19 18.65 15.21
C GLU A 98 -14.42 19.05 16.68
N ASP A 99 -15.30 20.03 16.92
CA ASP A 99 -15.55 20.55 18.28
C ASP A 99 -16.26 19.53 19.15
N ALA A 100 -17.28 18.83 18.63
CA ALA A 100 -18.01 17.79 19.34
C ALA A 100 -17.09 16.60 19.64
N PHE A 101 -16.28 16.17 18.67
CA PHE A 101 -15.30 15.11 18.89
C PHE A 101 -14.28 15.47 19.97
N LYS A 102 -13.69 16.68 19.89
CA LYS A 102 -12.75 17.17 20.92
C LYS A 102 -13.37 17.27 22.31
N ALA A 103 -14.63 17.72 22.40
CA ALA A 103 -15.35 17.81 23.69
C ALA A 103 -15.54 16.41 24.29
N GLY A 104 -15.99 15.44 23.50
CA GLY A 104 -16.14 14.06 23.96
C GLY A 104 -14.82 13.41 24.39
N ILE A 105 -13.73 13.62 23.64
CA ILE A 105 -12.40 13.12 24.04
C ILE A 105 -11.92 13.75 25.36
N ARG A 106 -12.18 15.04 25.58
CA ARG A 106 -11.84 15.69 26.86
C ARG A 106 -12.63 15.13 28.02
N GLU A 107 -13.94 14.89 27.85
CA GLU A 107 -14.79 14.24 28.86
C GLU A 107 -14.28 12.84 29.18
N TYR A 108 -14.01 12.03 28.16
CA TYR A 108 -13.47 10.69 28.33
C TYR A 108 -12.16 10.67 29.12
N LEU A 109 -11.20 11.54 28.77
CA LEU A 109 -9.93 11.64 29.49
C LEU A 109 -10.11 12.13 30.93
N ALA A 110 -11.07 13.01 31.21
CA ALA A 110 -11.34 13.50 32.55
C ALA A 110 -12.01 12.43 33.44
N GLU A 111 -12.97 11.69 32.88
CA GLU A 111 -13.74 10.66 33.60
C GLU A 111 -12.88 9.44 33.95
N PHE A 112 -12.06 8.97 32.98
CA PHE A 112 -11.27 7.75 33.16
C PHE A 112 -9.80 7.98 33.51
N LYS A 113 -9.43 9.20 33.91
CA LYS A 113 -8.06 9.57 34.25
C LYS A 113 -7.47 8.63 35.30
N TYR A 114 -6.30 8.04 34.99
CA TYR A 114 -5.58 7.08 35.81
C TYR A 114 -6.35 5.77 36.08
N GLY A 115 -7.29 5.47 35.22
CA GLY A 115 -8.09 4.25 35.24
C GLY A 115 -8.09 3.48 33.94
N ASN A 116 -9.02 2.55 33.87
CA ASN A 116 -9.24 1.72 32.68
C ASN A 116 -10.60 2.03 32.05
N ALA A 117 -10.65 2.07 30.74
CA ALA A 117 -11.88 2.23 29.97
C ALA A 117 -11.92 1.26 28.78
N THR A 118 -13.12 1.06 28.26
CA THR A 118 -13.40 0.29 27.06
C THR A 118 -13.67 1.22 25.87
N TRP A 119 -13.66 0.66 24.68
CA TRP A 119 -14.16 1.36 23.49
C TRP A 119 -15.64 1.77 23.65
N ASP A 120 -16.46 0.91 24.26
CA ASP A 120 -17.89 1.19 24.49
C ASP A 120 -18.11 2.38 25.44
N ASP A 121 -17.25 2.54 26.45
CA ASP A 121 -17.28 3.72 27.35
C ASP A 121 -17.00 5.00 26.55
N LEU A 122 -16.03 4.98 25.64
CA LEU A 122 -15.75 6.11 24.77
C LEU A 122 -16.93 6.42 23.84
N ILE A 123 -17.50 5.42 23.18
CA ILE A 123 -18.66 5.60 22.30
C ILE A 123 -19.85 6.18 23.05
N ALA A 124 -20.10 5.72 24.28
CA ALA A 124 -21.17 6.26 25.12
C ALA A 124 -20.96 7.74 25.48
N ILE A 125 -19.72 8.17 25.70
CA ILE A 125 -19.39 9.58 25.92
C ILE A 125 -19.53 10.39 24.63
N LEU A 126 -18.97 9.92 23.53
CA LEU A 126 -19.06 10.62 22.24
C LEU A 126 -20.52 10.86 21.82
N ALA A 127 -21.40 9.90 22.07
CA ALA A 127 -22.83 10.01 21.77
C ALA A 127 -23.54 11.14 22.54
N LYS A 128 -22.99 11.63 23.65
CA LYS A 128 -23.56 12.79 24.38
C LYS A 128 -23.28 14.13 23.69
N HIS A 129 -22.32 14.16 22.78
CA HIS A 129 -21.82 15.39 22.14
C HIS A 129 -22.32 15.57 20.69
N THR A 130 -23.16 14.66 20.17
CA THR A 130 -23.67 14.71 18.79
C THR A 130 -25.00 14.01 18.67
N ASP A 131 -25.80 14.41 17.68
CA ASP A 131 -27.05 13.71 17.30
C ASP A 131 -26.80 12.58 16.30
N GLU A 132 -25.55 12.39 15.83
CA GLU A 132 -25.16 11.34 14.90
C GLU A 132 -25.16 9.96 15.57
N ASP A 133 -25.47 8.90 14.80
CA ASP A 133 -25.46 7.51 15.32
C ASP A 133 -24.05 6.94 15.47
N VAL A 134 -23.31 7.44 16.48
CA VAL A 134 -21.95 6.97 16.81
C VAL A 134 -21.94 5.48 17.16
N ALA A 135 -22.99 4.99 17.82
CA ALA A 135 -23.13 3.59 18.17
C ALA A 135 -23.33 2.70 16.94
N GLY A 136 -24.14 3.16 15.97
CA GLY A 136 -24.30 2.49 14.67
C GLY A 136 -23.01 2.49 13.86
N PHE A 137 -22.28 3.59 13.91
CA PHE A 137 -20.94 3.67 13.29
C PHE A 137 -20.01 2.61 13.89
N SER A 138 -19.92 2.51 15.24
CA SER A 138 -19.09 1.52 15.93
C SER A 138 -19.44 0.09 15.49
N ARG A 139 -20.73 -0.26 15.60
CA ARG A 139 -21.21 -1.59 15.22
C ARG A 139 -20.83 -1.97 13.78
N THR A 140 -20.87 -1.03 12.85
CA THR A 140 -20.63 -1.29 11.43
C THR A 140 -19.15 -1.34 11.10
N TRP A 141 -18.37 -0.36 11.58
CA TRP A 141 -17.01 -0.15 11.10
C TRP A 141 -15.93 -0.71 12.03
N VAL A 142 -16.23 -0.82 13.34
CA VAL A 142 -15.27 -1.26 14.35
C VAL A 142 -15.46 -2.70 14.74
N ASP A 143 -16.73 -3.10 15.01
CA ASP A 143 -17.03 -4.40 15.58
C ASP A 143 -17.25 -5.51 14.53
N GLN A 144 -17.24 -5.15 13.23
CA GLN A 144 -17.45 -6.10 12.14
C GLN A 144 -16.39 -5.95 11.03
N PRO A 145 -16.08 -7.05 10.31
CA PRO A 145 -15.19 -7.01 9.14
C PRO A 145 -15.95 -6.47 7.92
N TYR A 146 -16.33 -5.20 7.98
CA TYR A 146 -17.18 -4.57 6.98
C TYR A 146 -16.37 -4.07 5.78
N TRP A 147 -16.76 -4.52 4.58
CA TRP A 147 -16.24 -4.10 3.28
C TRP A 147 -17.43 -3.79 2.36
N PRO A 148 -17.84 -2.53 2.25
CA PRO A 148 -18.98 -2.15 1.43
C PRO A 148 -18.66 -2.17 -0.06
N GLU A 149 -19.69 -2.50 -0.86
CA GLU A 149 -19.68 -2.33 -2.30
C GLU A 149 -20.73 -1.28 -2.69
N TYR A 150 -20.30 -0.29 -3.48
CA TYR A 150 -21.13 0.76 -4.01
C TYR A 150 -21.23 0.58 -5.52
N ARG A 151 -22.41 0.76 -6.08
CA ARG A 151 -22.57 0.84 -7.54
C ARG A 151 -22.32 2.28 -7.98
N ALA A 152 -21.38 2.47 -8.91
CA ALA A 152 -21.17 3.79 -9.52
C ALA A 152 -22.40 4.19 -10.37
N LEU A 153 -22.93 5.37 -10.15
CA LEU A 153 -24.00 5.95 -10.94
C LEU A 153 -23.45 6.65 -12.18
N ASN A 154 -22.26 7.23 -12.05
CA ASN A 154 -21.53 7.90 -13.13
C ASN A 154 -20.01 7.74 -12.96
N CYS A 155 -19.23 8.17 -13.95
CA CYS A 155 -17.78 8.03 -13.94
C CYS A 155 -17.09 8.83 -12.82
N SER A 156 -17.68 9.97 -12.38
CA SER A 156 -17.06 10.80 -11.33
C SER A 156 -17.15 10.17 -9.93
N ASP A 157 -18.02 9.18 -9.72
CA ASP A 157 -18.07 8.45 -8.46
C ASP A 157 -16.75 7.72 -8.17
N ALA A 158 -15.99 7.36 -9.23
CA ALA A 158 -14.67 6.73 -9.08
C ALA A 158 -13.60 7.66 -8.51
N GLU A 159 -13.83 8.97 -8.51
CA GLU A 159 -12.94 10.00 -7.96
C GLU A 159 -13.19 10.30 -6.47
N ASP A 160 -14.18 9.62 -5.86
CA ASP A 160 -14.56 9.84 -4.47
C ASP A 160 -13.48 9.34 -3.51
N SER A 161 -12.77 10.28 -2.90
CA SER A 161 -11.72 10.01 -1.92
C SER A 161 -12.28 9.64 -0.54
N GLU A 162 -13.53 10.01 -0.24
CA GLU A 162 -14.14 9.81 1.07
C GLU A 162 -14.75 8.42 1.26
N ARG A 163 -15.25 7.79 0.19
CA ARG A 163 -15.84 6.45 0.29
C ARG A 163 -14.78 5.41 0.57
N TYR A 164 -15.04 4.57 1.56
CA TYR A 164 -14.22 3.39 1.87
C TYR A 164 -14.94 2.14 1.39
N GLY A 165 -14.32 1.36 0.51
CA GLY A 165 -14.91 0.16 -0.08
C GLY A 165 -14.75 0.12 -1.60
N LEU A 166 -15.37 -0.87 -2.23
CA LEU A 166 -15.36 -1.01 -3.69
C LEU A 166 -16.43 -0.12 -4.33
N ILE A 167 -16.04 0.81 -5.18
CA ILE A 167 -16.95 1.51 -6.10
C ILE A 167 -16.95 0.72 -7.41
N ARG A 168 -17.96 -0.11 -7.59
CA ARG A 168 -18.08 -0.99 -8.76
C ARG A 168 -18.49 -0.20 -10.00
N LEU A 169 -17.62 -0.20 -10.99
CA LEU A 169 -17.85 0.35 -12.33
C LEU A 169 -18.44 -0.74 -13.25
N ASN A 170 -19.29 -0.36 -14.17
CA ASN A 170 -19.60 -1.22 -15.29
C ASN A 170 -18.51 -1.09 -16.38
N PRO A 171 -18.41 -2.04 -17.33
CA PRO A 171 -17.36 -2.02 -18.37
C PRO A 171 -17.32 -0.71 -19.17
N ALA A 172 -18.49 -0.15 -19.56
CA ALA A 172 -18.54 1.10 -20.31
C ALA A 172 -18.03 2.31 -19.52
N GLN A 173 -18.27 2.34 -18.19
CA GLN A 173 -17.72 3.37 -17.32
C GLN A 173 -16.21 3.25 -17.20
N ALA A 174 -15.69 2.03 -16.98
CA ALA A 174 -14.25 1.79 -16.91
C ALA A 174 -13.55 2.17 -18.23
N ASP A 175 -14.07 1.74 -19.36
CA ASP A 175 -13.55 2.07 -20.70
C ASP A 175 -13.59 3.59 -20.97
N SER A 176 -14.68 4.25 -20.62
CA SER A 176 -14.83 5.71 -20.76
C SER A 176 -13.78 6.46 -19.95
N ILE A 177 -13.57 6.06 -18.68
CA ILE A 177 -12.55 6.68 -17.82
C ILE A 177 -11.15 6.47 -18.40
N MET A 178 -10.82 5.23 -18.79
CA MET A 178 -9.49 4.90 -19.26
C MET A 178 -9.16 5.43 -20.67
N SER A 179 -10.17 5.70 -21.52
CA SER A 179 -9.91 6.04 -22.93
C SER A 179 -10.12 7.51 -23.26
N VAL A 180 -11.11 8.16 -22.67
CA VAL A 180 -11.63 9.47 -23.13
C VAL A 180 -11.50 10.55 -22.05
N ARG A 181 -11.63 10.19 -20.80
CA ARG A 181 -11.69 11.17 -19.72
C ARG A 181 -10.31 11.70 -19.34
N PRO A 182 -10.11 13.02 -19.24
CA PRO A 182 -8.87 13.55 -18.67
C PRO A 182 -8.74 13.17 -17.18
N MET A 183 -7.50 12.99 -16.74
CA MET A 183 -7.22 12.78 -15.31
C MET A 183 -7.61 14.01 -14.50
N PRO A 184 -8.15 13.83 -13.26
CA PRO A 184 -8.46 14.95 -12.38
C PRO A 184 -7.23 15.82 -12.12
N GLU A 185 -7.41 17.15 -12.12
CA GLU A 185 -6.34 18.11 -11.77
C GLU A 185 -5.99 18.01 -10.29
N ASP A 186 -6.99 17.82 -9.43
CA ASP A 186 -6.77 17.61 -7.99
C ASP A 186 -6.06 16.26 -7.74
N PRO A 187 -4.90 16.26 -7.07
CA PRO A 187 -4.10 15.04 -6.86
C PRO A 187 -4.80 14.02 -5.95
N VAL A 188 -5.63 14.44 -5.01
CA VAL A 188 -6.37 13.53 -4.12
C VAL A 188 -7.44 12.78 -4.92
N ARG A 189 -8.22 13.49 -5.74
CA ARG A 189 -9.21 12.89 -6.65
C ARG A 189 -8.55 12.00 -7.70
N ARG A 190 -7.38 12.41 -8.20
CA ARG A 190 -6.60 11.62 -9.16
C ARG A 190 -6.12 10.30 -8.56
N LEU A 191 -5.60 10.32 -7.33
CA LEU A 191 -5.22 9.09 -6.64
C LEU A 191 -6.45 8.23 -6.31
N ALA A 192 -7.55 8.83 -5.86
CA ALA A 192 -8.81 8.11 -5.58
C ALA A 192 -9.31 7.38 -6.84
N LEU A 193 -9.30 8.05 -8.00
CA LEU A 193 -9.64 7.43 -9.28
C LEU A 193 -8.77 6.21 -9.59
N LEU A 194 -7.46 6.35 -9.46
CA LEU A 194 -6.50 5.26 -9.69
C LEU A 194 -6.73 4.08 -8.74
N MET A 195 -6.98 4.37 -7.45
CA MET A 195 -7.29 3.34 -6.44
C MET A 195 -8.58 2.60 -6.79
N ASN A 196 -9.65 3.31 -7.14
CA ASN A 196 -10.94 2.69 -7.47
C ASN A 196 -10.88 1.89 -8.78
N LEU A 197 -10.13 2.35 -9.79
CA LEU A 197 -9.86 1.57 -11.01
C LEU A 197 -9.05 0.31 -10.68
N ASN A 198 -8.03 0.42 -9.81
CA ASN A 198 -7.26 -0.74 -9.36
C ASN A 198 -8.13 -1.78 -8.63
N GLU A 199 -9.07 -1.35 -7.79
CA GLU A 199 -10.02 -2.29 -7.16
C GLU A 199 -10.90 -2.99 -8.21
N ASN A 200 -11.37 -2.27 -9.24
CA ASN A 200 -12.13 -2.85 -10.35
C ASN A 200 -11.27 -3.81 -11.19
N TYR A 201 -9.99 -3.49 -11.42
CA TYR A 201 -9.04 -4.42 -12.04
C TYR A 201 -8.87 -5.70 -11.21
N LEU A 202 -8.68 -5.58 -9.90
CA LEU A 202 -8.45 -6.72 -9.00
C LEU A 202 -9.63 -7.71 -8.92
N ILE A 203 -10.85 -7.26 -9.17
CA ILE A 203 -12.05 -8.11 -9.26
C ILE A 203 -12.32 -8.62 -10.69
N GLY A 204 -11.40 -8.40 -11.64
CA GLY A 204 -11.53 -8.86 -13.03
C GLY A 204 -12.42 -7.98 -13.92
N GLY A 205 -12.73 -6.77 -13.49
CA GLY A 205 -13.54 -5.81 -14.27
C GLY A 205 -12.75 -5.06 -15.37
N ILE A 206 -11.43 -5.18 -15.39
CA ILE A 206 -10.52 -4.55 -16.37
C ILE A 206 -9.48 -5.57 -16.78
N GLU A 207 -9.16 -5.67 -18.07
CA GLU A 207 -8.16 -6.59 -18.62
C GLU A 207 -6.72 -6.08 -18.36
N ASP A 208 -5.78 -7.01 -18.17
CA ASP A 208 -4.36 -6.74 -17.85
C ASP A 208 -3.72 -5.75 -18.84
N ALA A 209 -3.84 -6.01 -20.14
CA ALA A 209 -3.22 -5.18 -21.16
C ALA A 209 -3.86 -3.78 -21.28
N ALA A 210 -5.17 -3.66 -21.06
CA ALA A 210 -5.87 -2.38 -21.04
C ALA A 210 -5.45 -1.56 -19.81
N TRP A 211 -5.35 -2.21 -18.65
CA TRP A 211 -4.90 -1.59 -17.41
C TRP A 211 -3.46 -1.09 -17.52
N LEU A 212 -2.53 -1.92 -18.01
CA LEU A 212 -1.14 -1.53 -18.22
C LEU A 212 -0.99 -0.32 -19.15
N ARG A 213 -1.69 -0.32 -20.29
CA ARG A 213 -1.65 0.82 -21.23
C ARG A 213 -2.18 2.11 -20.59
N PHE A 214 -3.23 2.01 -19.77
CA PHE A 214 -3.76 3.17 -19.05
C PHE A 214 -2.74 3.67 -18.02
N LEU A 215 -2.16 2.79 -17.20
CA LEU A 215 -1.15 3.15 -16.20
C LEU A 215 0.10 3.79 -16.83
N MET A 216 0.56 3.26 -17.96
CA MET A 216 1.69 3.83 -18.72
C MET A 216 1.40 5.28 -19.16
N ARG A 217 0.23 5.51 -19.76
CA ARG A 217 -0.16 6.88 -20.19
C ARG A 217 -0.30 7.81 -18.98
N SER A 218 -0.89 7.34 -17.90
CA SER A 218 -1.05 8.13 -16.67
C SER A 218 0.28 8.51 -16.07
N LEU A 219 1.25 7.58 -16.06
CA LEU A 219 2.58 7.79 -15.50
C LEU A 219 3.40 8.78 -16.33
N SER A 220 3.29 8.76 -17.65
CA SER A 220 4.11 9.62 -18.52
C SER A 220 3.90 11.12 -18.30
N GLY A 221 2.74 11.52 -17.79
CA GLY A 221 2.39 12.91 -17.48
C GLY A 221 2.28 13.22 -15.98
N GLU A 222 2.59 12.25 -15.10
CA GLU A 222 2.42 12.45 -13.65
C GLU A 222 3.68 13.05 -13.02
N GLU A 223 3.53 14.21 -12.39
CA GLU A 223 4.62 14.92 -11.71
C GLU A 223 4.65 14.67 -10.19
N ASP A 224 3.54 14.19 -9.62
CA ASP A 224 3.49 13.88 -8.20
C ASP A 224 4.17 12.52 -7.92
N ALA A 225 5.19 12.54 -7.07
CA ALA A 225 5.98 11.35 -6.74
C ALA A 225 5.18 10.28 -5.99
N LEU A 226 4.17 10.67 -5.19
CA LEU A 226 3.33 9.73 -4.44
C LEU A 226 2.37 9.00 -5.37
N ILE A 227 1.76 9.72 -6.31
CA ILE A 227 0.87 9.15 -7.32
C ILE A 227 1.66 8.25 -8.28
N SER A 228 2.81 8.71 -8.76
CA SER A 228 3.70 7.91 -9.61
C SER A 228 4.12 6.61 -8.94
N ALA A 229 4.39 6.64 -7.63
CA ALA A 229 4.70 5.44 -6.85
C ALA A 229 3.51 4.48 -6.74
N ALA A 230 2.28 5.00 -6.61
CA ALA A 230 1.08 4.18 -6.61
C ALA A 230 0.85 3.53 -7.98
N ILE A 231 0.99 4.29 -9.08
CA ILE A 231 0.87 3.79 -10.45
C ILE A 231 1.86 2.64 -10.69
N ALA A 232 3.14 2.83 -10.33
CA ALA A 232 4.16 1.80 -10.50
C ALA A 232 3.83 0.52 -9.69
N GLY A 233 3.31 0.68 -8.45
CA GLY A 233 2.85 -0.46 -7.65
C GLY A 233 1.67 -1.21 -8.30
N TYR A 234 0.76 -0.50 -8.97
CA TYR A 234 -0.36 -1.13 -9.68
C TYR A 234 0.07 -1.86 -10.96
N MET A 235 1.24 -1.57 -11.52
CA MET A 235 1.77 -2.24 -12.69
C MET A 235 2.37 -3.62 -12.41
N GLU A 236 2.75 -3.93 -11.15
CA GLU A 236 3.42 -5.20 -10.81
C GLU A 236 2.57 -6.42 -11.20
N LYS A 237 1.32 -6.47 -10.74
CA LYS A 237 0.44 -7.63 -10.97
C LYS A 237 0.12 -7.86 -12.46
N PRO A 238 -0.33 -6.85 -13.24
CA PRO A 238 -0.64 -7.07 -14.64
C PRO A 238 0.61 -7.38 -15.50
N LEU A 239 1.80 -6.88 -15.16
CA LEU A 239 3.04 -7.27 -15.83
C LEU A 239 3.33 -8.77 -15.66
N LEU A 240 3.25 -9.27 -14.42
CA LEU A 240 3.41 -10.70 -14.14
C LEU A 240 2.34 -11.54 -14.81
N SER A 241 1.08 -11.09 -14.77
CA SER A 241 -0.05 -11.79 -15.39
C SER A 241 0.13 -11.92 -16.90
N CYS A 242 0.52 -10.86 -17.60
CA CYS A 242 0.83 -10.89 -19.03
C CYS A 242 1.95 -11.89 -19.34
N HIS A 243 3.03 -11.91 -18.55
CA HIS A 243 4.13 -12.85 -18.72
C HIS A 243 3.68 -14.31 -18.60
N PHE A 244 2.97 -14.66 -17.53
CA PHE A 244 2.50 -16.02 -17.30
C PHE A 244 1.39 -16.47 -18.28
N ALA A 245 0.63 -15.53 -18.84
CA ALA A 245 -0.32 -15.79 -19.90
C ALA A 245 0.33 -15.95 -21.29
N GLY A 246 1.65 -15.81 -21.39
CA GLY A 246 2.38 -15.86 -22.65
C GLY A 246 2.12 -14.65 -23.57
N GLN A 247 1.63 -13.54 -23.02
CA GLN A 247 1.43 -12.29 -23.73
C GLN A 247 2.77 -11.53 -23.85
N ASP A 248 3.00 -10.93 -24.99
CA ASP A 248 4.20 -10.10 -25.20
C ASP A 248 4.02 -8.75 -24.50
N ALA A 249 4.79 -8.54 -23.44
CA ALA A 249 4.87 -7.26 -22.71
C ALA A 249 6.11 -6.44 -23.11
N GLY A 250 6.84 -6.83 -24.13
CA GLY A 250 8.12 -6.22 -24.52
C GLY A 250 8.03 -4.73 -24.81
N ASP A 251 6.99 -4.28 -25.50
CA ASP A 251 6.75 -2.86 -25.79
C ASP A 251 6.48 -2.06 -24.49
N ILE A 252 5.77 -2.66 -23.54
CA ILE A 252 5.48 -2.04 -22.25
C ILE A 252 6.75 -1.95 -21.41
N GLU A 253 7.52 -3.03 -21.33
CA GLU A 253 8.81 -3.06 -20.62
C GLU A 253 9.81 -2.06 -21.24
N ALA A 254 9.86 -1.95 -22.56
CA ALA A 254 10.67 -0.95 -23.26
C ALA A 254 10.25 0.48 -22.92
N GLY A 255 8.95 0.76 -22.89
CA GLY A 255 8.41 2.07 -22.48
C GLY A 255 8.71 2.41 -21.02
N ILE A 256 8.58 1.44 -20.09
CA ILE A 256 8.97 1.63 -18.69
C ILE A 256 10.48 1.90 -18.57
N MET A 257 11.30 1.19 -19.34
CA MET A 257 12.75 1.39 -19.37
C MET A 257 13.10 2.81 -19.84
N GLU A 258 12.49 3.29 -20.92
CA GLU A 258 12.66 4.65 -21.41
C GLU A 258 12.25 5.69 -20.36
N MET A 259 11.11 5.52 -19.72
CA MET A 259 10.69 6.41 -18.61
C MET A 259 11.64 6.32 -17.41
N SER A 260 12.22 5.16 -17.12
CA SER A 260 13.21 5.03 -16.04
C SER A 260 14.48 5.85 -16.30
N GLU A 261 14.77 6.17 -17.54
CA GLU A 261 15.91 7.01 -17.96
C GLU A 261 15.54 8.49 -18.01
N ASN A 262 14.34 8.82 -18.51
CA ASN A 262 13.99 10.16 -18.98
C ASN A 262 12.89 10.86 -18.18
N HIS A 263 12.20 10.20 -17.23
CA HIS A 263 11.11 10.82 -16.46
C HIS A 263 11.61 12.07 -15.72
N SER A 264 10.80 13.14 -15.68
CA SER A 264 11.16 14.42 -15.04
C SER A 264 11.49 14.26 -13.55
N VAL A 265 10.70 13.43 -12.83
CA VAL A 265 10.87 13.19 -11.40
C VAL A 265 11.93 12.11 -11.15
N LYS A 266 13.06 12.49 -10.53
CA LYS A 266 14.20 11.60 -10.28
C LYS A 266 13.84 10.33 -9.48
N SER A 267 13.01 10.45 -8.45
CA SER A 267 12.58 9.31 -7.62
C SER A 267 11.77 8.30 -8.42
N VAL A 268 10.99 8.75 -9.39
CA VAL A 268 10.20 7.89 -10.28
C VAL A 268 11.12 7.07 -11.18
N ARG A 269 12.21 7.64 -11.70
CA ARG A 269 13.20 6.89 -12.49
C ARG A 269 13.77 5.68 -11.74
N THR A 270 14.13 5.88 -10.48
CA THR A 270 14.61 4.79 -9.61
C THR A 270 13.52 3.73 -9.39
N LEU A 271 12.29 4.18 -9.11
CA LEU A 271 11.16 3.30 -8.87
C LEU A 271 10.84 2.42 -10.07
N LEU A 272 10.85 2.98 -11.29
CA LEU A 272 10.59 2.25 -12.53
C LEU A 272 11.69 1.24 -12.83
N LEU A 273 12.94 1.58 -12.56
CA LEU A 273 14.04 0.63 -12.71
C LEU A 273 13.91 -0.54 -11.74
N ARG A 274 13.48 -0.30 -10.49
CA ARG A 274 13.16 -1.35 -9.50
C ARG A 274 11.97 -2.20 -9.92
N LEU A 275 10.94 -1.58 -10.52
CA LEU A 275 9.79 -2.31 -11.08
C LEU A 275 10.23 -3.29 -12.17
N LEU A 276 11.03 -2.82 -13.12
CA LEU A 276 11.58 -3.68 -14.19
C LEU A 276 12.51 -4.76 -13.64
N ALA A 277 13.38 -4.42 -12.68
CA ALA A 277 14.27 -5.40 -12.07
C ALA A 277 13.52 -6.63 -11.54
N LYS A 278 12.33 -6.43 -10.97
CA LYS A 278 11.49 -7.51 -10.44
C LYS A 278 10.61 -8.19 -11.51
N ASN A 279 10.09 -7.44 -12.47
CA ASN A 279 8.96 -7.88 -13.29
C ASN A 279 9.24 -7.94 -14.79
N ALA A 280 10.44 -7.61 -15.28
CA ALA A 280 10.77 -7.70 -16.70
C ALA A 280 11.18 -9.12 -17.09
N PHE A 281 10.60 -9.62 -18.20
CA PHE A 281 10.89 -10.95 -18.76
C PHE A 281 11.26 -10.91 -20.24
N SER A 282 11.02 -9.80 -20.96
CA SER A 282 11.44 -9.69 -22.35
C SER A 282 12.96 -9.77 -22.44
N LYS A 283 13.46 -10.41 -23.50
CA LYS A 283 14.89 -10.60 -23.71
C LYS A 283 15.65 -9.26 -23.72
N ASP A 284 15.07 -8.24 -24.34
CA ASP A 284 15.69 -6.93 -24.48
C ASP A 284 15.78 -6.20 -23.12
N ALA A 285 14.70 -6.22 -22.32
CA ALA A 285 14.72 -5.63 -20.98
C ALA A 285 15.71 -6.36 -20.06
N VAL A 286 15.73 -7.70 -20.06
CA VAL A 286 16.68 -8.49 -19.28
C VAL A 286 18.13 -8.20 -19.70
N CYS A 287 18.43 -8.08 -21.00
CA CYS A 287 19.77 -7.71 -21.49
C CYS A 287 20.17 -6.31 -21.03
N ARG A 288 19.27 -5.33 -21.08
CA ARG A 288 19.54 -3.97 -20.58
C ARG A 288 19.78 -3.94 -19.08
N LEU A 289 18.97 -4.64 -18.30
CA LEU A 289 19.14 -4.79 -16.86
C LEU A 289 20.47 -5.47 -16.50
N TYR A 290 20.87 -6.49 -17.26
CA TYR A 290 22.19 -7.12 -17.12
C TYR A 290 23.32 -6.13 -17.39
N GLY A 291 23.20 -5.28 -18.42
CA GLY A 291 24.16 -4.20 -18.72
C GLY A 291 24.29 -3.21 -17.56
N ILE A 292 23.17 -2.74 -16.99
CA ILE A 292 23.14 -1.85 -15.83
C ILE A 292 23.81 -2.51 -14.61
N TRP A 293 23.45 -3.75 -14.31
CA TRP A 293 24.04 -4.51 -13.22
C TRP A 293 25.54 -4.74 -13.42
N SER A 294 25.96 -5.13 -14.62
CA SER A 294 27.36 -5.41 -14.97
C SER A 294 28.24 -4.17 -14.79
N ALA A 295 27.77 -3.01 -15.24
CA ALA A 295 28.46 -1.73 -15.09
C ALA A 295 28.67 -1.34 -13.62
N GLY A 296 27.69 -1.64 -12.73
CA GLY A 296 27.82 -1.49 -11.29
C GLY A 296 27.95 -0.06 -10.78
N ASN A 297 27.63 0.94 -11.60
CA ASN A 297 27.84 2.37 -11.31
C ASN A 297 26.60 3.26 -11.55
N ASP A 298 25.42 2.67 -11.68
CA ASP A 298 24.19 3.44 -11.84
C ASP A 298 23.82 4.09 -10.49
N GLY A 299 23.95 5.41 -10.40
CA GLY A 299 23.70 6.18 -9.18
C GLY A 299 22.22 6.21 -8.72
N ARG A 300 21.30 5.58 -9.47
CA ARG A 300 19.91 5.40 -9.08
C ARG A 300 19.74 4.21 -8.13
N LEU A 301 20.67 3.24 -8.17
CA LEU A 301 20.58 1.98 -7.43
C LEU A 301 21.45 2.00 -6.18
N SER A 302 20.87 1.52 -5.06
CA SER A 302 21.61 1.22 -3.84
C SER A 302 22.28 -0.16 -3.91
N GLN A 303 23.14 -0.49 -2.94
CA GLN A 303 23.72 -1.84 -2.83
C GLN A 303 22.63 -2.93 -2.77
N ARG A 304 21.54 -2.70 -2.02
CA ARG A 304 20.42 -3.65 -1.95
C ARG A 304 19.68 -3.80 -3.28
N ASP A 305 19.56 -2.73 -4.07
CA ASP A 305 18.99 -2.80 -5.40
C ASP A 305 19.83 -3.68 -6.32
N TYR A 306 21.17 -3.54 -6.28
CA TYR A 306 22.09 -4.41 -7.04
C TYR A 306 22.02 -5.87 -6.60
N MET A 307 21.87 -6.15 -5.27
CA MET A 307 21.65 -7.51 -4.77
C MET A 307 20.36 -8.10 -5.33
N THR A 308 19.23 -7.35 -5.25
CA THR A 308 17.95 -7.76 -5.81
C THR A 308 18.06 -8.03 -7.31
N LEU A 309 18.68 -7.11 -8.06
CA LEU A 309 18.87 -7.26 -9.50
C LEU A 309 19.72 -8.48 -9.84
N ALA A 310 20.75 -8.79 -9.04
CA ALA A 310 21.56 -9.99 -9.23
C ALA A 310 20.76 -11.29 -9.03
N TYR A 311 19.89 -11.35 -8.00
CA TYR A 311 19.00 -12.49 -7.79
C TYR A 311 18.05 -12.69 -8.97
N GLU A 312 17.41 -11.62 -9.41
CA GLU A 312 16.44 -11.64 -10.49
C GLU A 312 17.07 -12.00 -11.83
N LEU A 313 18.27 -11.50 -12.10
CA LEU A 313 19.05 -11.87 -13.28
C LEU A 313 19.54 -13.33 -13.23
N ALA A 314 19.95 -13.83 -12.06
CA ALA A 314 20.33 -15.23 -11.91
C ALA A 314 19.20 -16.20 -12.23
N VAL A 315 17.97 -15.83 -11.88
CA VAL A 315 16.75 -16.61 -12.22
C VAL A 315 16.46 -16.56 -13.72
N ARG A 316 16.58 -15.37 -14.36
CA ARG A 316 16.25 -15.17 -15.79
C ARG A 316 17.37 -15.60 -16.76
N MET A 317 18.60 -15.71 -16.25
CA MET A 317 19.80 -16.08 -17.02
C MET A 317 20.52 -17.26 -16.32
N PRO A 318 19.91 -18.45 -16.24
CA PRO A 318 20.43 -19.57 -15.47
C PRO A 318 21.85 -20.00 -15.87
N ASP A 319 22.19 -19.85 -17.17
CA ASP A 319 23.53 -20.15 -17.67
C ASP A 319 24.61 -19.21 -17.10
N LYS A 320 24.24 -18.00 -16.66
CA LYS A 320 25.14 -17.02 -16.05
C LYS A 320 24.94 -16.87 -14.54
N ALA A 321 24.03 -17.62 -13.93
CA ALA A 321 23.67 -17.44 -12.54
C ALA A 321 24.87 -17.49 -11.60
N GLY A 322 25.75 -18.46 -11.77
CA GLY A 322 26.96 -18.62 -10.95
C GLY A 322 27.91 -17.41 -11.06
N GLU A 323 28.11 -16.89 -12.27
CA GLU A 323 28.93 -15.70 -12.52
C GLU A 323 28.31 -14.46 -11.85
N ILE A 324 26.99 -14.25 -12.07
CA ILE A 324 26.27 -13.10 -11.53
C ILE A 324 26.36 -13.07 -10.00
N ILE A 325 26.09 -14.20 -9.36
CA ILE A 325 26.14 -14.30 -7.89
C ILE A 325 27.56 -14.08 -7.37
N ALA A 326 28.60 -14.69 -7.99
CA ALA A 326 29.97 -14.53 -7.56
C ALA A 326 30.46 -13.08 -7.70
N VAL A 327 30.15 -12.42 -8.83
CA VAL A 327 30.51 -11.00 -9.05
C VAL A 327 29.79 -10.09 -8.08
N GLN A 328 28.48 -10.27 -7.87
CA GLN A 328 27.75 -9.42 -6.93
C GLN A 328 28.27 -9.61 -5.49
N ARG A 329 28.56 -10.83 -5.08
CA ARG A 329 29.15 -11.13 -3.78
C ARG A 329 30.46 -10.36 -3.56
N SER A 330 31.34 -10.33 -4.57
CA SER A 330 32.64 -9.66 -4.48
C SER A 330 32.54 -8.12 -4.37
N ARG A 331 31.38 -7.53 -4.68
CA ARG A 331 31.10 -6.08 -4.57
C ARG A 331 30.62 -5.66 -3.18
N LEU A 332 30.29 -6.63 -2.31
CA LEU A 332 29.73 -6.36 -0.99
C LEU A 332 30.86 -6.29 0.04
N GLU A 333 31.02 -5.13 0.68
CA GLU A 333 31.99 -4.89 1.76
C GLU A 333 31.33 -4.96 3.14
N ASN A 334 30.03 -4.65 3.24
CA ASN A 334 29.29 -4.68 4.51
C ASN A 334 29.03 -6.14 4.94
N PRO A 335 29.49 -6.58 6.13
CA PRO A 335 29.32 -7.97 6.59
C PRO A 335 27.86 -8.42 6.68
N ASP A 336 26.94 -7.54 7.10
CA ASP A 336 25.52 -7.87 7.24
C ASP A 336 24.87 -8.11 5.87
N LEU A 337 25.18 -7.24 4.88
CA LEU A 337 24.71 -7.43 3.50
C LEU A 337 25.33 -8.68 2.87
N LEU A 338 26.56 -8.99 3.18
CA LEU A 338 27.23 -10.20 2.70
C LEU A 338 26.55 -11.46 3.24
N GLN A 339 26.25 -11.48 4.53
CA GLN A 339 25.54 -12.60 5.17
C GLN A 339 24.14 -12.76 4.60
N GLU A 340 23.40 -11.66 4.44
CA GLU A 340 22.08 -11.66 3.80
C GLU A 340 22.15 -12.19 2.37
N PHE A 341 23.14 -11.73 1.60
CA PHE A 341 23.35 -12.15 0.22
C PHE A 341 23.68 -13.63 0.10
N ASP A 342 24.60 -14.13 0.94
CA ASP A 342 24.99 -15.53 0.96
C ASP A 342 23.83 -16.46 1.34
N PHE A 343 22.92 -16.00 2.20
CA PHE A 343 21.71 -16.75 2.54
C PHE A 343 20.71 -16.79 1.38
N ILE A 344 20.33 -15.62 0.83
CA ILE A 344 19.29 -15.52 -0.20
C ILE A 344 19.75 -16.13 -1.53
N SER A 345 21.03 -15.95 -1.91
CA SER A 345 21.55 -16.43 -3.19
C SER A 345 21.45 -17.96 -3.37
N ARG A 346 21.33 -18.71 -2.28
CA ARG A 346 21.10 -20.16 -2.31
C ARG A 346 19.73 -20.51 -2.92
N ALA A 347 18.72 -19.64 -2.73
CA ALA A 347 17.36 -19.85 -3.24
C ALA A 347 17.25 -19.63 -4.76
N VAL A 348 18.17 -18.89 -5.37
CA VAL A 348 18.19 -18.63 -6.83
C VAL A 348 19.17 -19.56 -7.58
N ASN A 349 19.64 -20.65 -6.95
CA ASN A 349 20.48 -21.64 -7.60
C ASN A 349 19.72 -22.30 -8.76
N PRO A 350 20.31 -22.45 -9.97
CA PRO A 350 19.66 -23.11 -11.09
C PRO A 350 19.30 -24.58 -10.81
N SER A 351 20.07 -25.28 -9.95
CA SER A 351 19.79 -26.66 -9.57
C SER A 351 18.60 -26.78 -8.62
N GLU A 352 17.54 -27.46 -9.05
CA GLU A 352 16.35 -27.75 -8.24
C GLU A 352 16.74 -28.51 -6.96
N ALA A 353 17.59 -29.54 -7.06
CA ALA A 353 18.04 -30.32 -5.90
C ALA A 353 18.78 -29.46 -4.85
N ALA A 354 19.52 -28.42 -5.28
CA ALA A 354 20.16 -27.50 -4.36
C ALA A 354 19.13 -26.60 -3.64
N ARG A 355 18.07 -26.15 -4.34
CA ARG A 355 16.98 -25.38 -3.73
C ARG A 355 16.16 -26.23 -2.76
N ASP A 356 15.83 -27.48 -3.13
CA ASP A 356 15.09 -28.41 -2.24
C ASP A 356 15.86 -28.70 -0.96
N THR A 357 17.19 -28.84 -1.04
CA THR A 357 18.05 -29.00 0.15
C THR A 357 17.97 -27.79 1.07
N LEU A 358 17.86 -26.56 0.52
CA LEU A 358 17.70 -25.35 1.29
C LEU A 358 16.35 -25.32 2.04
N PHE A 359 15.26 -25.78 1.40
CA PHE A 359 13.94 -25.84 2.06
C PHE A 359 13.83 -26.91 3.13
N ALA A 360 14.65 -27.97 3.06
CA ALA A 360 14.67 -29.07 4.03
C ALA A 360 15.56 -28.78 5.25
N SER A 361 16.39 -27.75 5.21
CA SER A 361 17.32 -27.34 6.29
C SER A 361 16.73 -26.23 7.17
#